data_2640959d5ebfa84725e071fcb8f29e97
#
_entry.id   2640959d5ebfa84725e071fcb8f29e97
#
_cell.length_a   1.000
_cell.length_b   1.000
_cell.length_c   1.000
_cell.angle_alpha   90.00
_cell.angle_beta   90.00
_cell.angle_gamma   90.00
#
_symmetry.space_group_name_H-M   'P 1'
#
loop_
_entity.id
_entity.type
_entity.pdbx_description
1 polymer ?
#
loop_
_entity_poly.entity_id
_entity_poly.type
_entity_poly.pdbx_seq_one_letter_code
_entity_poly.pdbx_strand_id
1 'polypeptide(L)'
;NLTKILFIIYMIALFWIIIFKFDIPFSNLGYMRSINLIPFSESLIINDKLNFREMIMNAVIFLPLGIYLEILFKKYSTGRKIFFVFLISFICEVSQFILGVGASDITDIINNMLGGIIGIVIYKVIVKIIKNDVKAQKIINVIATIGTIFMTLLLIIITISNH
;
A
#
# COMPACT_ATOMS: atom_id res chain seq x y z
N ASN A 1 -3.90 15.08 15.95
CA ASN A 1 -2.49 14.73 15.67
C ASN A 1 -2.22 13.23 15.53
N LEU A 2 -2.95 12.35 16.26
CA LEU A 2 -2.77 10.88 16.16
C LEU A 2 -2.87 10.37 14.71
N THR A 3 -3.89 10.77 13.96
CA THR A 3 -4.07 10.34 12.56
C THR A 3 -2.85 10.65 11.67
N LYS A 4 -2.23 11.81 11.88
CA LYS A 4 -1.03 12.18 11.11
C LYS A 4 0.18 11.31 11.46
N ILE A 5 0.35 10.98 12.74
CA ILE A 5 1.42 10.10 13.20
C ILE A 5 1.23 8.70 12.62
N LEU A 6 0.02 8.14 12.72
CA LEU A 6 -0.31 6.85 12.14
C LEU A 6 -0.13 6.83 10.63
N PHE A 7 -0.49 7.91 9.94
CA PHE A 7 -0.27 8.05 8.50
C PHE A 7 1.23 8.03 8.14
N ILE A 8 2.08 8.74 8.89
CA ILE A 8 3.54 8.75 8.65
C ILE A 8 4.12 7.35 8.86
N ILE A 9 3.76 6.68 9.97
CA ILE A 9 4.21 5.30 10.24
C ILE A 9 3.77 4.37 9.11
N TYR A 10 2.49 4.47 8.70
CA TYR A 10 1.95 3.70 7.59
C TYR A 10 2.72 3.97 6.29
N MET A 11 3.05 5.22 5.96
CA MET A 11 3.80 5.55 4.74
C MET A 11 5.19 4.93 4.74
N ILE A 12 5.89 4.96 5.87
CA ILE A 12 7.20 4.30 6.01
C ILE A 12 7.05 2.79 5.77
N ALA A 13 6.05 2.18 6.40
CA ALA A 13 5.78 0.76 6.25
C ALA A 13 5.36 0.39 4.81
N LEU A 14 4.52 1.21 4.17
CA LEU A 14 4.09 1.01 2.79
C LEU A 14 5.30 1.00 1.85
N PHE A 15 6.16 2.01 1.93
CA PHE A 15 7.37 2.07 1.10
C PHE A 15 8.27 0.87 1.35
N TRP A 16 8.48 0.49 2.62
CA TRP A 16 9.27 -0.68 2.96
C TRP A 16 8.69 -1.97 2.37
N ILE A 17 7.41 -2.23 2.55
CA ILE A 17 6.76 -3.46 2.11
C ILE A 17 6.75 -3.54 0.59
N ILE A 18 6.36 -2.46 -0.09
CA ILE A 18 6.25 -2.47 -1.55
C ILE A 18 7.63 -2.56 -2.20
N ILE A 19 8.59 -1.74 -1.78
CA ILE A 19 9.91 -1.69 -2.43
C ILE A 19 10.69 -2.99 -2.21
N PHE A 20 10.67 -3.52 -1.00
CA PHE A 20 11.48 -4.70 -0.65
C PHE A 20 10.71 -6.02 -0.63
N LYS A 21 9.39 -6.01 -0.90
CA LYS A 21 8.52 -7.21 -0.94
C LYS A 21 8.73 -8.13 0.27
N PHE A 22 8.92 -7.56 1.47
CA PHE A 22 9.26 -8.25 2.72
C PHE A 22 10.66 -8.91 2.75
N ASP A 23 11.46 -8.77 1.72
CA ASP A 23 12.84 -9.26 1.74
C ASP A 23 13.72 -8.36 2.62
N ILE A 24 14.82 -8.95 3.13
CA ILE A 24 15.81 -8.18 3.87
C ILE A 24 16.50 -7.25 2.86
N PRO A 25 16.39 -5.92 3.06
CA PRO A 25 16.99 -4.98 2.14
C PRO A 25 18.50 -5.26 2.12
N PHE A 26 19.08 -5.35 0.98
CA PHE A 26 20.51 -5.46 0.71
C PHE A 26 21.04 -6.83 0.24
N SER A 27 20.32 -7.94 0.39
CA SER A 27 20.78 -9.22 -0.12
C SER A 27 20.68 -9.36 -1.65
N ASN A 28 19.75 -8.65 -2.28
CA ASN A 28 19.42 -8.80 -3.70
C ASN A 28 19.49 -7.50 -4.53
N LEU A 29 20.19 -6.48 -4.03
CA LEU A 29 20.31 -5.19 -4.74
C LEU A 29 21.02 -5.36 -6.09
N GLY A 30 20.39 -4.87 -7.15
CA GLY A 30 21.00 -4.76 -8.47
C GLY A 30 20.87 -5.99 -9.37
N TYR A 31 20.30 -7.09 -8.92
CA TYR A 31 20.22 -8.34 -9.67
C TYR A 31 19.00 -8.47 -10.60
N MET A 32 17.90 -7.75 -10.31
CA MET A 32 16.67 -7.85 -11.08
C MET A 32 16.25 -6.48 -11.61
N ARG A 33 16.40 -6.23 -12.90
CA ARG A 33 15.86 -5.06 -13.59
C ARG A 33 15.08 -5.54 -14.80
N SER A 34 13.78 -5.62 -14.65
CA SER A 34 12.86 -5.82 -15.76
C SER A 34 11.72 -4.81 -15.69
N ILE A 35 11.17 -4.48 -16.83
CA ILE A 35 9.99 -3.61 -16.92
C ILE A 35 8.93 -4.37 -17.69
N ASN A 36 7.79 -4.59 -17.05
CA ASN A 36 6.62 -5.17 -17.69
C ASN A 36 5.56 -4.09 -17.90
N LEU A 37 5.36 -3.71 -19.16
CA LEU A 37 4.37 -2.72 -19.56
C LEU A 37 3.06 -3.34 -20.08
N ILE A 38 2.99 -4.66 -20.18
CA ILE A 38 1.79 -5.34 -20.63
C ILE A 38 0.99 -5.77 -19.38
N PRO A 39 -0.16 -5.13 -19.11
CA PRO A 39 -0.95 -5.49 -17.94
C PRO A 39 -1.30 -6.97 -17.94
N PHE A 40 -1.13 -7.60 -16.78
CA PHE A 40 -1.52 -9.00 -16.49
C PHE A 40 -0.77 -10.08 -17.28
N SER A 41 0.31 -9.75 -18.02
CA SER A 41 1.02 -10.74 -18.84
C SER A 41 1.89 -11.72 -18.04
N GLU A 42 2.55 -11.26 -16.98
CA GLU A 42 3.46 -12.07 -16.16
C GLU A 42 2.97 -12.27 -14.73
N SER A 43 2.20 -11.34 -14.21
CA SER A 43 1.72 -11.35 -12.81
C SER A 43 0.64 -12.38 -12.53
N LEU A 44 -0.05 -12.88 -13.56
CA LEU A 44 -1.15 -13.85 -13.40
C LEU A 44 -0.71 -15.31 -13.48
N ILE A 45 0.47 -15.61 -14.04
CA ILE A 45 0.86 -16.99 -14.33
C ILE A 45 2.18 -17.32 -13.65
N ILE A 46 2.13 -18.08 -12.56
CA ILE A 46 3.28 -18.74 -11.96
C ILE A 46 3.03 -20.25 -12.05
N ASN A 47 3.93 -20.97 -12.73
CA ASN A 47 3.82 -22.45 -12.93
C ASN A 47 2.47 -22.86 -13.54
N ASP A 48 2.01 -22.17 -14.59
CA ASP A 48 0.72 -22.39 -15.26
C ASP A 48 -0.52 -22.23 -14.37
N LYS A 49 -0.39 -21.56 -13.21
CA LYS A 49 -1.51 -21.23 -12.32
C LYS A 49 -1.66 -19.72 -12.13
N LEU A 50 -2.92 -19.27 -12.10
CA LEU A 50 -3.24 -17.87 -11.79
C LEU A 50 -2.83 -17.53 -10.36
N ASN A 51 -1.94 -16.55 -10.22
CA ASN A 51 -1.50 -16.07 -8.91
C ASN A 51 -2.12 -14.72 -8.57
N PHE A 52 -3.30 -14.74 -7.99
CA PHE A 52 -3.98 -13.53 -7.52
C PHE A 52 -3.41 -12.97 -6.20
N ARG A 53 -2.50 -13.69 -5.56
CA ARG A 53 -2.02 -13.32 -4.22
C ARG A 53 -1.32 -11.95 -4.22
N GLU A 54 -0.40 -11.74 -5.14
CA GLU A 54 0.34 -10.49 -5.26
C GLU A 54 -0.59 -9.32 -5.58
N MET A 55 -1.52 -9.51 -6.51
CA MET A 55 -2.53 -8.51 -6.86
C MET A 55 -3.38 -8.08 -5.66
N ILE A 56 -3.89 -9.07 -4.89
CA ILE A 56 -4.71 -8.80 -3.70
C ILE A 56 -3.87 -8.10 -2.63
N MET A 57 -2.64 -8.54 -2.41
CA MET A 57 -1.75 -7.94 -1.40
C MET A 57 -1.43 -6.48 -1.73
N ASN A 58 -1.13 -6.16 -2.98
CA ASN A 58 -0.89 -4.79 -3.43
C ASN A 58 -2.11 -3.90 -3.19
N ALA A 59 -3.30 -4.38 -3.56
CA ALA A 59 -4.54 -3.64 -3.31
C ALA A 59 -4.81 -3.45 -1.80
N VAL A 60 -4.62 -4.49 -0.98
CA VAL A 60 -4.83 -4.42 0.48
C VAL A 60 -3.86 -3.45 1.14
N ILE A 61 -2.59 -3.45 0.73
CA ILE A 61 -1.57 -2.55 1.29
C ILE A 61 -1.88 -1.09 0.98
N PHE A 62 -2.45 -0.77 -0.20
CA PHE A 62 -2.82 0.59 -0.60
C PHE A 62 -4.19 1.07 -0.09
N LEU A 63 -5.03 0.16 0.42
CA LEU A 63 -6.35 0.50 0.96
C LEU A 63 -6.28 1.56 2.09
N PRO A 64 -5.38 1.45 3.10
CA PRO A 64 -5.27 2.48 4.14
C PRO A 64 -4.85 3.84 3.58
N LEU A 65 -4.08 3.91 2.48
CA LEU A 65 -3.72 5.17 1.84
C LEU A 65 -4.97 5.95 1.44
N GLY A 66 -5.90 5.29 0.75
CA GLY A 66 -7.17 5.91 0.35
C GLY A 66 -7.98 6.43 1.54
N ILE A 67 -8.05 5.66 2.62
CA ILE A 67 -8.71 6.07 3.87
C ILE A 67 -8.04 7.31 4.46
N TYR A 68 -6.72 7.33 4.58
CA TYR A 68 -5.99 8.48 5.13
C TYR A 68 -6.13 9.73 4.26
N LEU A 69 -6.16 9.59 2.94
CA LEU A 69 -6.38 10.71 2.03
C LEU A 69 -7.76 11.34 2.23
N GLU A 70 -8.79 10.54 2.50
CA GLU A 70 -10.13 11.09 2.84
C GLU A 70 -10.14 11.82 4.19
N ILE A 71 -9.45 11.31 5.19
CA ILE A 71 -9.40 11.92 6.52
C ILE A 71 -8.58 13.21 6.53
N LEU A 72 -7.38 13.18 5.96
CA LEU A 72 -6.41 14.26 6.10
C LEU A 72 -6.56 15.37 5.05
N PHE A 73 -7.02 14.99 3.85
CA PHE A 73 -7.07 15.87 2.69
C PHE A 73 -8.51 16.12 2.22
N LYS A 74 -9.41 16.42 3.16
CA LYS A 74 -10.85 16.65 2.90
C LYS A 74 -11.14 17.73 1.86
N LYS A 75 -10.28 18.74 1.76
CA LYS A 75 -10.43 19.86 0.81
C LYS A 75 -10.15 19.49 -0.64
N TYR A 76 -9.46 18.38 -0.89
CA TYR A 76 -9.12 17.94 -2.24
C TYR A 76 -10.23 17.09 -2.86
N SER A 77 -10.44 17.29 -4.15
CA SER A 77 -11.37 16.46 -4.93
C SER A 77 -10.94 15.00 -4.95
N THR A 78 -11.89 14.09 -5.15
CA THR A 78 -11.61 12.65 -5.25
C THR A 78 -10.60 12.36 -6.36
N GLY A 79 -10.67 13.05 -7.51
CA GLY A 79 -9.70 12.89 -8.59
C GLY A 79 -8.26 13.23 -8.18
N ARG A 80 -8.06 14.31 -7.40
CA ARG A 80 -6.73 14.65 -6.86
C ARG A 80 -6.21 13.57 -5.90
N LYS A 81 -7.08 13.00 -5.06
CA LYS A 81 -6.70 11.92 -4.14
C LYS A 81 -6.30 10.66 -4.91
N ILE A 82 -7.05 10.29 -5.96
CA ILE A 82 -6.69 9.18 -6.84
C ILE A 82 -5.35 9.45 -7.55
N PHE A 83 -5.12 10.68 -8.00
CA PHE A 83 -3.83 11.05 -8.57
C PHE A 83 -2.67 10.91 -7.56
N PHE A 84 -2.88 11.24 -6.27
CA PHE A 84 -1.88 10.98 -5.22
C PHE A 84 -1.61 9.49 -5.03
N VAL A 85 -2.64 8.65 -5.05
CA VAL A 85 -2.46 7.18 -4.99
C VAL A 85 -1.59 6.70 -6.16
N PHE A 86 -1.92 7.15 -7.40
CA PHE A 86 -1.12 6.85 -8.59
C PHE A 86 0.34 7.30 -8.41
N LEU A 87 0.56 8.53 -7.98
CA LEU A 87 1.92 9.08 -7.82
C LEU A 87 2.76 8.28 -6.83
N ILE A 88 2.17 7.90 -5.68
CA ILE A 88 2.86 7.08 -4.68
C ILE A 88 3.17 5.68 -5.25
N SER A 89 2.21 5.06 -5.92
CA SER A 89 2.43 3.76 -6.58
C SER A 89 3.54 3.85 -7.63
N PHE A 90 3.50 4.85 -8.48
CA PHE A 90 4.52 5.08 -9.50
C PHE A 90 5.92 5.28 -8.90
N ILE A 91 6.03 6.06 -7.80
CA ILE A 91 7.30 6.24 -7.09
C ILE A 91 7.82 4.90 -6.55
N CYS A 92 6.95 4.05 -6.01
CA CYS A 92 7.34 2.72 -5.55
C CYS A 92 7.93 1.88 -6.69
N GLU A 93 7.25 1.81 -7.84
CA GLU A 93 7.71 1.06 -9.02
C GLU A 93 9.04 1.58 -9.57
N VAL A 94 9.18 2.90 -9.69
CA VAL A 94 10.45 3.53 -10.10
C VAL A 94 11.56 3.22 -9.11
N SER A 95 11.26 3.24 -7.80
CA SER A 95 12.24 2.90 -6.75
C SER A 95 12.69 1.44 -6.84
N GLN A 96 11.78 0.50 -7.09
CA GLN A 96 12.12 -0.92 -7.29
C GLN A 96 13.04 -1.11 -8.50
N PHE A 97 12.75 -0.43 -9.60
CA PHE A 97 13.58 -0.48 -10.80
C PHE A 97 14.98 0.09 -10.57
N ILE A 98 15.08 1.27 -9.91
CA ILE A 98 16.37 1.91 -9.63
C ILE A 98 17.23 1.04 -8.70
N LEU A 99 16.62 0.50 -7.64
CA LEU A 99 17.31 -0.34 -6.67
C LEU A 99 17.59 -1.75 -7.20
N GLY A 100 16.94 -2.17 -8.31
CA GLY A 100 17.10 -3.50 -8.90
C GLY A 100 16.62 -4.62 -7.97
N VAL A 101 15.56 -4.37 -7.20
CA VAL A 101 15.01 -5.31 -6.21
C VAL A 101 13.76 -6.04 -6.72
N GLY A 102 13.34 -5.79 -7.95
CA GLY A 102 12.19 -6.45 -8.57
C GLY A 102 11.90 -5.97 -9.98
N ALA A 103 10.92 -6.60 -10.62
CA ALA A 103 10.35 -6.14 -11.87
C ALA A 103 9.39 -4.98 -11.59
N SER A 104 9.52 -3.89 -12.34
CA SER A 104 8.51 -2.82 -12.33
C SER A 104 7.34 -3.24 -13.23
N ASP A 105 6.16 -3.43 -12.65
CA ASP A 105 4.98 -3.94 -13.35
C ASP A 105 3.83 -2.92 -13.32
N ILE A 106 3.32 -2.59 -14.50
CA ILE A 106 2.13 -1.74 -14.63
C ILE A 106 0.90 -2.35 -13.94
N THR A 107 0.85 -3.68 -13.81
CA THR A 107 -0.21 -4.38 -13.09
C THR A 107 -0.20 -4.01 -11.62
N ASP A 108 0.96 -3.83 -11.01
CA ASP A 108 1.10 -3.43 -9.62
C ASP A 108 0.58 -2.01 -9.41
N ILE A 109 0.86 -1.10 -10.35
CA ILE A 109 0.27 0.25 -10.32
C ILE A 109 -1.26 0.20 -10.35
N ILE A 110 -1.84 -0.63 -11.22
CA ILE A 110 -3.29 -0.78 -11.35
C ILE A 110 -3.89 -1.32 -10.04
N ASN A 111 -3.29 -2.37 -9.47
CA ASN A 111 -3.77 -2.98 -8.23
C ASN A 111 -3.64 -2.04 -7.03
N ASN A 112 -2.54 -1.32 -6.92
CA ASN A 112 -2.31 -0.28 -5.92
C ASN A 112 -3.36 0.83 -6.02
N MET A 113 -3.66 1.29 -7.24
CA MET A 113 -4.70 2.28 -7.47
C MET A 113 -6.09 1.77 -7.08
N LEU A 114 -6.43 0.52 -7.45
CA LEU A 114 -7.69 -0.11 -7.04
C LEU A 114 -7.81 -0.15 -5.51
N GLY A 115 -6.76 -0.54 -4.80
CA GLY A 115 -6.72 -0.53 -3.34
C GLY A 115 -6.99 0.86 -2.76
N GLY A 116 -6.31 1.89 -3.25
CA GLY A 116 -6.52 3.26 -2.83
C GLY A 116 -7.94 3.78 -3.11
N ILE A 117 -8.51 3.47 -4.28
CA ILE A 117 -9.89 3.83 -4.63
C ILE A 117 -10.88 3.14 -3.69
N ILE A 118 -10.71 1.85 -3.43
CA ILE A 118 -11.53 1.10 -2.48
C ILE A 118 -11.45 1.73 -1.09
N GLY A 119 -10.25 2.12 -0.62
CA GLY A 119 -10.06 2.81 0.65
C GLY A 119 -10.82 4.13 0.74
N ILE A 120 -10.80 4.94 -0.32
CA ILE A 120 -11.58 6.18 -0.43
C ILE A 120 -13.09 5.88 -0.29
N VAL A 121 -13.58 4.88 -1.00
CA VAL A 121 -15.00 4.49 -0.97
C VAL A 121 -15.39 3.98 0.41
N ILE A 122 -14.58 3.10 1.01
CA ILE A 122 -14.83 2.56 2.36
C ILE A 122 -15.00 3.69 3.38
N TYR A 123 -14.09 4.67 3.40
CA TYR A 123 -14.22 5.78 4.36
C TYR A 123 -15.49 6.59 4.14
N LYS A 124 -15.84 6.91 2.88
CA LYS A 124 -17.08 7.62 2.56
C LYS A 124 -18.32 6.84 3.01
N VAL A 125 -18.34 5.52 2.83
CA VAL A 125 -19.43 4.66 3.29
C VAL A 125 -19.52 4.66 4.82
N ILE A 126 -18.38 4.54 5.53
CA ILE A 126 -18.34 4.60 6.99
C ILE A 126 -18.91 5.94 7.49
N VAL A 127 -18.48 7.06 6.92
CA VAL A 127 -18.99 8.38 7.29
C VAL A 127 -20.49 8.50 7.04
N LYS A 128 -20.98 7.97 5.91
CA LYS A 128 -22.42 7.96 5.57
C LYS A 128 -23.26 7.15 6.56
N ILE A 129 -22.75 6.00 7.00
CA ILE A 129 -23.43 5.12 7.97
C ILE A 129 -23.43 5.76 9.36
N ILE A 130 -22.26 6.23 9.82
CA ILE A 130 -22.08 6.80 11.17
C ILE A 130 -22.70 8.19 11.28
N LYS A 131 -22.87 8.90 10.15
CA LYS A 131 -23.35 10.31 10.06
C LYS A 131 -22.55 11.28 10.94
N ASN A 132 -21.31 10.91 11.30
CA ASN A 132 -20.41 11.72 12.10
C ASN A 132 -18.96 11.44 11.72
N ASP A 133 -18.35 12.38 11.05
CA ASP A 133 -16.99 12.26 10.52
C ASP A 133 -15.94 12.13 11.64
N VAL A 134 -16.14 12.81 12.78
CA VAL A 134 -15.21 12.71 13.93
C VAL A 134 -15.26 11.31 14.56
N LYS A 135 -16.46 10.73 14.67
CA LYS A 135 -16.62 9.35 15.17
C LYS A 135 -16.01 8.34 14.20
N ALA A 136 -16.26 8.51 12.90
CA ALA A 136 -15.67 7.68 11.85
C ALA A 136 -14.13 7.71 11.93
N GLN A 137 -13.54 8.89 12.01
CA GLN A 137 -12.10 9.06 12.14
C GLN A 137 -11.55 8.40 13.42
N LYS A 138 -12.25 8.51 14.57
CA LYS A 138 -11.83 7.83 15.81
C LYS A 138 -11.81 6.31 15.65
N ILE A 139 -12.82 5.73 15.02
CA ILE A 139 -12.89 4.27 14.77
C ILE A 139 -11.71 3.85 13.88
N ILE A 140 -11.47 4.57 12.78
CA ILE A 140 -10.33 4.28 11.90
C ILE A 140 -9.00 4.40 12.66
N ASN A 141 -8.82 5.41 13.50
CA ASN A 141 -7.59 5.56 14.29
C ASN A 141 -7.39 4.38 15.26
N VAL A 142 -8.44 3.86 15.89
CA VAL A 142 -8.34 2.67 16.76
C VAL A 142 -7.91 1.45 15.93
N ILE A 143 -8.57 1.19 14.81
CA ILE A 143 -8.22 0.08 13.92
C ILE A 143 -6.78 0.21 13.41
N ALA A 144 -6.40 1.41 12.97
CA ALA A 144 -5.05 1.70 12.48
C ALA A 144 -3.99 1.54 13.56
N THR A 145 -4.28 1.94 14.81
CA THR A 145 -3.37 1.75 15.94
C THR A 145 -3.14 0.26 16.21
N ILE A 146 -4.21 -0.54 16.27
CA ILE A 146 -4.11 -1.99 16.44
C ILE A 146 -3.31 -2.61 15.31
N GLY A 147 -3.61 -2.24 14.05
CA GLY A 147 -2.88 -2.71 12.87
C GLY A 147 -1.39 -2.34 12.91
N THR A 148 -1.07 -1.12 13.31
CA THR A 148 0.33 -0.65 13.45
C THR A 148 1.08 -1.43 14.51
N ILE A 149 0.47 -1.66 15.68
CA ILE A 149 1.08 -2.47 16.75
C ILE A 149 1.33 -3.89 16.26
N PHE A 150 0.33 -4.51 15.64
CA PHE A 150 0.46 -5.88 15.11
C PHE A 150 1.58 -5.96 14.07
N MET A 151 1.64 -5.01 13.14
CA MET A 151 2.65 -4.96 12.09
C MET A 151 4.06 -4.75 12.67
N THR A 152 4.22 -3.85 13.64
CA THR A 152 5.54 -3.63 14.27
C THR A 152 6.02 -4.86 15.04
N LEU A 153 5.12 -5.54 15.76
CA LEU A 153 5.44 -6.82 16.44
C LEU A 153 5.86 -7.90 15.43
N LEU A 154 5.14 -8.01 14.32
CA LEU A 154 5.45 -8.98 13.27
C LEU A 154 6.83 -8.71 12.63
N LEU A 155 7.15 -7.46 12.34
CA LEU A 155 8.46 -7.07 11.80
C LEU A 155 9.59 -7.37 12.80
N ILE A 156 9.38 -7.11 14.09
CA ILE A 156 10.36 -7.45 15.15
C ILE A 156 10.59 -8.96 15.21
N ILE A 157 9.52 -9.76 15.18
CA ILE A 157 9.62 -11.23 15.21
C ILE A 157 10.39 -11.74 13.99
N ILE A 158 10.07 -11.26 12.78
CA ILE A 158 10.76 -11.65 11.55
C ILE A 158 12.26 -11.29 11.64
N THR A 159 12.57 -10.08 12.12
CA THR A 159 13.97 -9.64 12.25
C THR A 159 14.77 -10.50 13.22
N ILE A 160 14.16 -10.85 14.36
CA ILE A 160 14.82 -11.71 15.38
C ILE A 160 14.96 -13.17 14.86
N SER A 161 13.97 -13.66 14.12
CA SER A 161 14.00 -15.03 13.58
C SER A 161 15.03 -15.23 12.45
N ASN A 162 15.43 -14.14 11.79
CA ASN A 162 16.42 -14.17 10.70
C ASN A 162 17.85 -13.87 11.15
N HIS A 163 18.04 -13.64 12.45
CA HIS A 163 19.35 -13.55 13.12
C HIS A 163 19.67 -14.83 13.90
#